data_2913b298cdcf44b1f51526867b2a5e71
#
_entry.id   2913b298cdcf44b1f51526867b2a5e71
#
_cell.length_a   1.000
_cell.length_b   1.000
_cell.length_c   1.000
_cell.angle_alpha   90.00
_cell.angle_beta   90.00
_cell.angle_gamma   90.00
#
_symmetry.space_group_name_H-M   'P 1'
#
loop_
_entity.id
_entity.type
_entity.pdbx_description
1 polymer ?
#
loop_
_entity_poly.entity_id
_entity_poly.type
_entity_poly.pdbx_seq_one_letter_code
_entity_poly.pdbx_strand_id
1 'polypeptide(L)'
;MPSDAVGSSGATYDARMPDLTRRSVLRLGASAAAGAVGAYALGGQLRPRRSLAAPVSMAATGIPLAPAPPLEPAPAPAAAPTMATGSFVSAARGGIPTNWAIARPPGQTKPLRPVIALHGKGSDAATVMAGGVEQGLAQAVKAGLPPFAVVAVDGGGSYWHKRASGEDSGAMVLNELIPMLNTQGLDTSRVAFLGWSMGGYGALLLGSRLGPARTAAVCAVSPALWLSPGATAPGAFDGADDWSANSVFGQPALASIPIRVDCGNSDPFYTATRQFVAQLPNPPAGGFSPGGHDAAFWSSQLPGELSWIAPLLVA
;
A
#
# COMPACT_ATOMS: atom_id res chain seq x y z
N MET A 1 20.46 66.38 -1.93
CA MET A 1 21.08 65.10 -2.29
C MET A 1 20.02 64.05 -2.17
N PRO A 2 19.56 63.40 -3.27
CA PRO A 2 18.35 62.55 -3.26
C PRO A 2 18.64 61.16 -2.72
N SER A 3 17.68 60.62 -1.99
CA SER A 3 17.57 59.27 -1.50
C SER A 3 17.02 58.34 -2.60
N ASP A 4 17.78 57.34 -2.99
CA ASP A 4 17.34 56.32 -3.94
C ASP A 4 16.47 55.28 -3.22
N ALA A 5 15.20 55.23 -3.64
CA ALA A 5 14.24 54.18 -3.24
C ALA A 5 14.43 52.97 -4.17
N VAL A 6 14.85 51.84 -3.59
CA VAL A 6 14.90 50.57 -4.30
C VAL A 6 13.49 49.95 -4.27
N GLY A 7 12.87 49.88 -5.45
CA GLY A 7 11.58 49.25 -5.64
C GLY A 7 11.67 47.72 -5.56
N SER A 8 10.93 47.10 -4.65
CA SER A 8 10.71 45.67 -4.57
C SER A 8 9.62 45.27 -5.57
N SER A 9 9.99 44.66 -6.67
CA SER A 9 9.03 44.00 -7.58
C SER A 9 8.61 42.64 -6.97
N GLY A 10 7.44 42.61 -6.32
CA GLY A 10 6.79 41.38 -5.93
C GLY A 10 6.21 40.67 -7.15
N ALA A 11 6.85 39.61 -7.58
CA ALA A 11 6.26 38.69 -8.56
C ALA A 11 5.25 37.80 -7.84
N THR A 12 3.97 38.10 -8.00
CA THR A 12 2.89 37.18 -7.60
C THR A 12 2.85 36.02 -8.60
N TYR A 13 3.21 34.86 -8.11
CA TYR A 13 3.14 33.58 -8.84
C TYR A 13 1.69 33.08 -8.81
N ASP A 14 0.95 33.29 -9.92
CA ASP A 14 -0.41 32.74 -10.11
C ASP A 14 -0.31 31.26 -10.55
N ALA A 15 -0.32 30.37 -9.58
CA ALA A 15 -0.32 28.92 -9.81
C ALA A 15 -1.74 28.44 -10.12
N ARG A 16 -2.24 28.73 -11.33
CA ARG A 16 -3.43 28.04 -11.86
C ARG A 16 -3.04 26.66 -12.33
N MET A 17 -3.41 25.65 -11.57
CA MET A 17 -3.43 24.25 -12.04
C MET A 17 -4.47 24.09 -13.15
N PRO A 18 -4.16 23.44 -14.27
CA PRO A 18 -5.17 23.14 -15.28
C PRO A 18 -6.21 22.18 -14.72
N ASP A 19 -7.46 22.58 -14.83
CA ASP A 19 -8.65 21.82 -14.48
C ASP A 19 -8.78 20.62 -15.45
N LEU A 20 -8.38 19.43 -15.00
CA LEU A 20 -8.61 18.18 -15.74
C LEU A 20 -10.09 17.82 -15.60
N THR A 21 -10.90 18.36 -16.50
CA THR A 21 -12.34 18.07 -16.57
C THR A 21 -12.58 16.60 -16.88
N ARG A 22 -13.59 16.02 -16.17
CA ARG A 22 -14.12 14.65 -16.23
C ARG A 22 -14.55 14.13 -17.63
N ARG A 23 -14.16 14.75 -18.73
CA ARG A 23 -14.63 14.43 -20.09
C ARG A 23 -13.71 13.56 -20.93
N SER A 24 -12.52 13.18 -20.45
CA SER A 24 -11.56 12.42 -21.27
C SER A 24 -11.50 10.91 -20.99
N VAL A 25 -12.34 10.35 -20.12
CA VAL A 25 -12.27 8.91 -19.74
C VAL A 25 -13.50 8.09 -20.20
N LEU A 26 -14.39 8.67 -21.01
CA LEU A 26 -15.58 7.96 -21.53
C LEU A 26 -15.44 7.68 -23.03
N ARG A 27 -14.55 6.78 -23.42
CA ARG A 27 -14.64 5.99 -24.66
C ARG A 27 -13.67 4.82 -24.57
N LEU A 28 -14.17 3.65 -24.11
CA LEU A 28 -13.85 2.33 -24.66
C LEU A 28 -14.53 1.25 -23.80
N GLY A 29 -15.42 0.48 -24.43
CA GLY A 29 -15.72 -0.88 -24.00
C GLY A 29 -17.09 -1.14 -23.35
N ALA A 30 -18.18 -0.89 -24.07
CA ALA A 30 -19.40 -1.64 -23.84
C ALA A 30 -19.30 -3.00 -24.55
N SER A 31 -19.36 -4.09 -23.81
CA SER A 31 -19.75 -5.40 -24.36
C SER A 31 -20.55 -6.15 -23.30
N ALA A 32 -21.79 -6.40 -23.64
CA ALA A 32 -22.80 -7.10 -22.87
C ALA A 32 -22.56 -8.61 -22.87
N ALA A 33 -22.91 -9.27 -21.77
CA ALA A 33 -23.41 -10.63 -21.80
C ALA A 33 -24.46 -10.82 -20.70
N ALA A 34 -25.69 -11.01 -21.11
CA ALA A 34 -26.82 -11.40 -20.29
C ALA A 34 -26.90 -12.94 -20.19
N GLY A 35 -27.55 -13.44 -19.16
CA GLY A 35 -28.01 -14.83 -19.00
C GLY A 35 -27.84 -15.31 -17.58
N ALA A 36 -28.75 -15.74 -16.88
CA ALA A 36 -30.09 -16.21 -16.88
C ALA A 36 -30.42 -16.63 -15.46
N VAL A 37 -31.59 -16.24 -15.02
CA VAL A 37 -32.27 -16.67 -13.78
C VAL A 37 -32.73 -18.11 -13.91
N GLY A 38 -32.55 -18.93 -12.87
CA GLY A 38 -33.17 -20.24 -12.75
C GLY A 38 -33.42 -20.62 -11.30
N ALA A 39 -34.60 -20.30 -10.80
CA ALA A 39 -35.13 -20.80 -9.54
C ALA A 39 -35.72 -22.22 -9.74
N TYR A 40 -35.39 -23.15 -8.83
CA TYR A 40 -36.23 -24.32 -8.55
C TYR A 40 -36.27 -24.60 -7.05
N ALA A 41 -37.46 -24.32 -6.50
CA ALA A 41 -37.90 -24.89 -5.23
C ALA A 41 -38.67 -26.17 -5.51
N LEU A 42 -38.37 -27.23 -4.80
CA LEU A 42 -39.36 -28.30 -4.48
C LEU A 42 -38.95 -29.05 -3.25
N GLY A 43 -39.82 -29.06 -2.28
CA GLY A 43 -39.75 -29.74 -1.03
C GLY A 43 -39.95 -31.25 -1.13
N GLY A 44 -39.45 -31.96 -0.15
CA GLY A 44 -39.68 -33.38 0.03
C GLY A 44 -39.39 -33.78 1.46
N GLN A 45 -40.44 -33.88 2.28
CA GLN A 45 -40.37 -34.45 3.61
C GLN A 45 -40.25 -35.99 3.49
N LEU A 46 -39.31 -36.60 4.18
CA LEU A 46 -39.29 -38.03 4.42
C LEU A 46 -39.14 -38.31 5.92
N ARG A 47 -40.14 -39.01 6.43
CA ARG A 47 -40.31 -39.52 7.80
C ARG A 47 -39.28 -40.63 8.12
N PRO A 48 -38.88 -40.83 9.40
CA PRO A 48 -38.00 -41.93 9.80
C PRO A 48 -38.83 -43.23 9.99
N ARG A 49 -38.41 -44.31 9.35
CA ARG A 49 -38.83 -45.66 9.71
C ARG A 49 -37.84 -46.24 10.71
N ARG A 50 -38.32 -46.56 11.92
CA ARG A 50 -37.68 -47.48 12.86
C ARG A 50 -37.75 -48.90 12.30
N SER A 51 -36.61 -49.59 12.25
CA SER A 51 -36.56 -51.03 12.13
C SER A 51 -35.68 -51.58 13.24
N LEU A 52 -36.29 -52.42 14.10
CA LEU A 52 -35.65 -53.23 15.11
C LEU A 52 -35.11 -54.49 14.41
N ALA A 53 -33.79 -54.73 14.46
CA ALA A 53 -33.22 -56.00 14.11
C ALA A 53 -32.35 -56.51 15.28
N ALA A 54 -32.59 -57.76 15.65
CA ALA A 54 -31.95 -58.50 16.75
C ALA A 54 -30.45 -58.80 16.48
N PRO A 55 -29.64 -59.06 17.51
CA PRO A 55 -28.23 -59.35 17.33
C PRO A 55 -28.01 -60.78 16.84
N VAL A 56 -27.36 -60.93 15.70
CA VAL A 56 -26.82 -62.18 15.21
C VAL A 56 -25.34 -62.24 15.61
N SER A 57 -25.02 -63.18 16.52
CA SER A 57 -23.65 -63.50 16.87
C SER A 57 -23.02 -64.28 15.73
N MET A 58 -22.02 -63.71 15.05
CA MET A 58 -21.16 -64.43 14.11
C MET A 58 -19.73 -64.50 14.62
N ALA A 59 -19.24 -65.73 14.68
CA ALA A 59 -17.86 -66.03 15.06
C ALA A 59 -16.87 -65.39 14.09
N ALA A 60 -15.85 -64.76 14.66
CA ALA A 60 -14.77 -64.10 13.90
C ALA A 60 -13.85 -65.18 13.32
N THR A 61 -13.96 -65.42 12.02
CA THR A 61 -12.87 -66.02 11.22
C THR A 61 -11.96 -64.85 10.78
N GLY A 62 -10.73 -64.85 11.33
CA GLY A 62 -9.72 -63.84 10.99
C GLY A 62 -9.31 -63.91 9.52
N ILE A 63 -9.74 -62.95 8.76
CA ILE A 63 -9.19 -62.68 7.44
C ILE A 63 -7.95 -61.81 7.63
N PRO A 64 -6.77 -62.14 7.06
CA PRO A 64 -5.60 -61.30 7.16
C PRO A 64 -5.91 -59.95 6.50
N LEU A 65 -5.81 -58.87 7.25
CA LEU A 65 -5.96 -57.51 6.73
C LEU A 65 -4.78 -57.23 5.79
N ALA A 66 -5.04 -57.02 4.50
CA ALA A 66 -4.04 -56.57 3.56
C ALA A 66 -3.44 -55.25 4.05
N PRO A 67 -2.11 -55.02 3.88
CA PRO A 67 -1.52 -53.73 4.26
C PRO A 67 -2.22 -52.62 3.52
N ALA A 68 -2.61 -51.56 4.25
CA ALA A 68 -3.21 -50.36 3.68
C ALA A 68 -2.26 -49.77 2.60
N PRO A 69 -2.77 -49.34 1.46
CA PRO A 69 -1.94 -48.65 0.45
C PRO A 69 -1.26 -47.41 1.08
N PRO A 70 -0.04 -47.07 0.65
CA PRO A 70 0.63 -45.88 1.12
C PRO A 70 -0.30 -44.66 0.95
N LEU A 71 -0.43 -43.85 1.99
CA LEU A 71 -1.14 -42.58 1.90
C LEU A 71 -0.46 -41.74 0.83
N GLU A 72 -1.18 -41.39 -0.24
CA GLU A 72 -0.69 -40.42 -1.21
C GLU A 72 -0.32 -39.14 -0.46
N PRO A 73 0.83 -38.52 -0.77
CA PRO A 73 1.20 -37.25 -0.14
C PRO A 73 0.11 -36.24 -0.43
N ALA A 74 -0.31 -35.51 0.61
CA ALA A 74 -1.29 -34.44 0.47
C ALA A 74 -0.85 -33.47 -0.65
N PRO A 75 -1.77 -32.99 -1.52
CA PRO A 75 -1.42 -32.07 -2.58
C PRO A 75 -0.75 -30.83 -1.99
N ALA A 76 0.33 -30.39 -2.62
CA ALA A 76 1.04 -29.19 -2.22
C ALA A 76 0.07 -28.00 -2.19
N PRO A 77 0.17 -27.10 -1.21
CA PRO A 77 -0.70 -25.93 -1.14
C PRO A 77 -0.62 -25.12 -2.43
N ALA A 78 -1.76 -24.74 -2.97
CA ALA A 78 -1.85 -23.92 -4.16
C ALA A 78 -1.14 -22.56 -3.91
N ALA A 79 -0.38 -22.09 -4.89
CA ALA A 79 0.24 -20.78 -4.84
C ALA A 79 -0.85 -19.68 -4.74
N ALA A 80 -0.59 -18.65 -3.93
CA ALA A 80 -1.49 -17.51 -3.83
C ALA A 80 -1.59 -16.78 -5.19
N PRO A 81 -2.75 -16.16 -5.50
CA PRO A 81 -2.89 -15.38 -6.74
C PRO A 81 -1.90 -14.23 -6.77
N THR A 82 -1.41 -13.86 -7.95
CA THR A 82 -0.47 -12.73 -8.13
C THR A 82 -1.10 -11.40 -7.77
N MET A 83 -2.42 -11.25 -8.00
CA MET A 83 -3.20 -10.08 -7.57
C MET A 83 -4.43 -10.52 -6.78
N ALA A 84 -4.63 -9.91 -5.62
CA ALA A 84 -5.84 -10.04 -4.82
C ALA A 84 -6.38 -8.65 -4.48
N THR A 85 -7.68 -8.47 -4.50
CA THR A 85 -8.35 -7.21 -4.15
C THR A 85 -9.49 -7.46 -3.18
N GLY A 86 -9.86 -6.44 -2.43
CA GLY A 86 -11.00 -6.49 -1.52
C GLY A 86 -11.29 -5.14 -0.92
N SER A 87 -12.18 -5.12 0.05
CA SER A 87 -12.53 -3.92 0.80
C SER A 87 -12.88 -4.25 2.25
N PHE A 88 -12.78 -3.25 3.11
CA PHE A 88 -13.31 -3.27 4.47
C PHE A 88 -13.93 -1.91 4.81
N VAL A 89 -14.79 -1.89 5.83
CA VAL A 89 -15.31 -0.64 6.37
C VAL A 89 -14.36 -0.13 7.43
N SER A 90 -13.69 1.00 7.18
CA SER A 90 -12.70 1.56 8.10
C SER A 90 -13.36 2.37 9.21
N ALA A 91 -13.23 1.93 10.45
CA ALA A 91 -13.67 2.69 11.61
C ALA A 91 -12.83 3.96 11.81
N ALA A 92 -11.52 3.88 11.60
CA ALA A 92 -10.61 5.03 11.66
C ALA A 92 -10.93 6.11 10.64
N ARG A 93 -11.54 5.75 9.50
CA ARG A 93 -12.01 6.69 8.48
C ARG A 93 -13.49 7.06 8.62
N GLY A 94 -14.09 6.82 9.79
CA GLY A 94 -15.49 7.18 10.04
C GLY A 94 -16.51 6.28 9.35
N GLY A 95 -16.21 5.00 9.10
CA GLY A 95 -17.10 4.05 8.45
C GLY A 95 -17.02 4.05 6.93
N ILE A 96 -15.99 4.67 6.33
CA ILE A 96 -15.82 4.73 4.88
C ILE A 96 -15.38 3.36 4.33
N PRO A 97 -16.07 2.79 3.30
CA PRO A 97 -15.58 1.64 2.56
C PRO A 97 -14.21 1.92 1.96
N THR A 98 -13.26 1.06 2.24
CA THR A 98 -11.84 1.25 1.92
C THR A 98 -11.35 0.06 1.12
N ASN A 99 -11.02 0.28 -0.16
CA ASN A 99 -10.50 -0.77 -1.03
C ASN A 99 -9.02 -0.99 -0.79
N TRP A 100 -8.58 -2.23 -1.01
CA TRP A 100 -7.18 -2.60 -0.98
C TRP A 100 -6.85 -3.55 -2.14
N ALA A 101 -5.57 -3.59 -2.48
CA ALA A 101 -5.02 -4.53 -3.44
C ALA A 101 -3.69 -5.09 -2.94
N ILE A 102 -3.42 -6.36 -3.21
CA ILE A 102 -2.18 -7.05 -2.87
C ILE A 102 -1.61 -7.68 -4.13
N ALA A 103 -0.42 -7.26 -4.53
CA ALA A 103 0.36 -7.89 -5.59
C ALA A 103 1.44 -8.80 -4.98
N ARG A 104 1.59 -10.00 -5.55
CA ARG A 104 2.60 -11.00 -5.17
C ARG A 104 3.37 -11.45 -6.40
N PRO A 105 4.67 -11.77 -6.28
CA PRO A 105 5.37 -12.45 -7.36
C PRO A 105 4.77 -13.87 -7.56
N PRO A 106 4.81 -14.40 -8.78
CA PRO A 106 4.24 -15.71 -9.08
C PRO A 106 4.94 -16.86 -8.32
N GLY A 107 4.19 -17.94 -8.05
CA GLY A 107 4.73 -19.19 -7.50
C GLY A 107 5.07 -19.15 -6.00
N GLN A 108 4.70 -18.10 -5.27
CA GLN A 108 5.01 -18.00 -3.84
C GLN A 108 3.97 -18.75 -2.99
N THR A 109 4.45 -19.62 -2.12
CA THR A 109 3.62 -20.41 -1.18
C THR A 109 3.86 -20.06 0.28
N LYS A 110 4.95 -19.35 0.60
CA LYS A 110 5.29 -18.91 1.96
C LYS A 110 4.73 -17.52 2.24
N PRO A 111 4.44 -17.18 3.50
CA PRO A 111 4.09 -15.81 3.88
C PRO A 111 5.17 -14.83 3.41
N LEU A 112 4.73 -13.76 2.75
CA LEU A 112 5.59 -12.67 2.27
C LEU A 112 5.46 -11.46 3.18
N ARG A 113 6.56 -10.75 3.42
CA ARG A 113 6.51 -9.43 4.08
C ARG A 113 6.00 -8.37 3.11
N PRO A 114 5.13 -7.45 3.56
CA PRO A 114 4.55 -6.45 2.69
C PRO A 114 5.37 -5.16 2.61
N VAL A 115 5.39 -4.58 1.42
CA VAL A 115 5.62 -3.16 1.17
C VAL A 115 4.25 -2.49 1.08
N ILE A 116 3.95 -1.56 1.97
CA ILE A 116 2.70 -0.79 1.95
C ILE A 116 2.92 0.43 1.07
N ALA A 117 2.29 0.44 -0.10
CA ALA A 117 2.41 1.49 -1.11
C ALA A 117 1.26 2.50 -0.96
N LEU A 118 1.62 3.74 -0.66
CA LEU A 118 0.70 4.84 -0.36
C LEU A 118 0.56 5.75 -1.58
N HIS A 119 -0.66 5.94 -2.04
CA HIS A 119 -0.97 6.75 -3.22
C HIS A 119 -0.83 8.26 -2.97
N GLY A 120 -0.65 9.03 -4.03
CA GLY A 120 -0.69 10.49 -4.04
C GLY A 120 -2.12 11.05 -3.90
N LYS A 121 -2.25 12.37 -3.69
CA LYS A 121 -3.55 13.04 -3.60
C LYS A 121 -4.36 12.84 -4.88
N GLY A 122 -5.63 12.47 -4.73
CA GLY A 122 -6.54 12.24 -5.85
C GLY A 122 -6.36 10.91 -6.58
N SER A 123 -5.54 10.00 -6.04
CA SER A 123 -5.30 8.65 -6.54
C SER A 123 -5.91 7.61 -5.59
N ASP A 124 -5.70 6.32 -5.87
CA ASP A 124 -6.25 5.18 -5.15
C ASP A 124 -5.34 3.94 -5.23
N ALA A 125 -5.74 2.85 -4.59
CA ALA A 125 -5.02 1.58 -4.60
C ALA A 125 -4.91 0.96 -6.01
N ALA A 126 -5.94 1.08 -6.83
CA ALA A 126 -5.94 0.53 -8.18
C ALA A 126 -4.92 1.25 -9.08
N THR A 127 -4.82 2.57 -8.96
CA THR A 127 -3.83 3.40 -9.68
C THR A 127 -2.40 3.04 -9.27
N VAL A 128 -2.14 2.78 -7.98
CA VAL A 128 -0.83 2.29 -7.50
C VAL A 128 -0.45 1.00 -8.20
N MET A 129 -1.36 0.02 -8.22
CA MET A 129 -1.11 -1.29 -8.84
C MET A 129 -0.91 -1.20 -10.36
N ALA A 130 -1.65 -0.31 -11.04
CA ALA A 130 -1.50 -0.05 -12.47
C ALA A 130 -0.14 0.58 -12.84
N GLY A 131 0.61 1.11 -11.86
CA GLY A 131 1.93 1.72 -12.05
C GLY A 131 3.08 0.76 -12.36
N GLY A 132 2.81 -0.53 -12.62
CA GLY A 132 3.84 -1.51 -13.00
C GLY A 132 4.35 -2.38 -11.85
N VAL A 133 3.61 -2.45 -10.74
CA VAL A 133 4.01 -3.17 -9.53
C VAL A 133 4.23 -4.66 -9.79
N GLU A 134 3.32 -5.35 -10.52
CA GLU A 134 3.47 -6.78 -10.80
C GLU A 134 4.71 -7.08 -11.65
N GLN A 135 4.98 -6.25 -12.67
CA GLN A 135 6.19 -6.37 -13.48
C GLN A 135 7.46 -6.15 -12.65
N GLY A 136 7.44 -5.13 -11.76
CA GLY A 136 8.56 -4.85 -10.86
C GLY A 136 8.84 -6.00 -9.90
N LEU A 137 7.82 -6.60 -9.30
CA LEU A 137 7.94 -7.78 -8.44
C LEU A 137 8.51 -9.00 -9.20
N ALA A 138 7.98 -9.27 -10.41
CA ALA A 138 8.48 -10.37 -11.25
C ALA A 138 9.95 -10.16 -11.65
N GLN A 139 10.34 -8.94 -11.98
CA GLN A 139 11.73 -8.58 -12.29
C GLN A 139 12.66 -8.75 -11.09
N ALA A 140 12.23 -8.32 -9.89
CA ALA A 140 13.00 -8.46 -8.67
C ALA A 140 13.31 -9.95 -8.36
N VAL A 141 12.29 -10.82 -8.44
CA VAL A 141 12.46 -12.26 -8.22
C VAL A 141 13.34 -12.90 -9.31
N LYS A 142 13.16 -12.51 -10.58
CA LYS A 142 14.02 -12.97 -11.68
C LYS A 142 15.48 -12.56 -11.48
N ALA A 143 15.72 -11.41 -10.84
CA ALA A 143 17.07 -10.95 -10.49
C ALA A 143 17.64 -11.65 -9.24
N GLY A 144 16.94 -12.61 -8.64
CA GLY A 144 17.37 -13.36 -7.46
C GLY A 144 17.16 -12.61 -6.13
N LEU A 145 16.40 -11.52 -6.12
CA LEU A 145 16.07 -10.80 -4.90
C LEU A 145 15.03 -11.56 -4.05
N PRO A 146 15.05 -11.41 -2.72
CA PRO A 146 14.04 -12.00 -1.85
C PRO A 146 12.62 -11.59 -2.27
N PRO A 147 11.66 -12.53 -2.36
CA PRO A 147 10.29 -12.21 -2.72
C PRO A 147 9.58 -11.48 -1.58
N PHE A 148 8.71 -10.52 -1.95
CA PHE A 148 7.86 -9.76 -1.04
C PHE A 148 6.52 -9.43 -1.72
N ALA A 149 5.54 -8.94 -0.96
CA ALA A 149 4.27 -8.46 -1.51
C ALA A 149 4.24 -6.93 -1.54
N VAL A 150 3.51 -6.35 -2.48
CA VAL A 150 3.14 -4.93 -2.46
C VAL A 150 1.66 -4.82 -2.14
N VAL A 151 1.32 -3.98 -1.18
CA VAL A 151 -0.05 -3.73 -0.72
C VAL A 151 -0.38 -2.27 -0.93
N ALA A 152 -1.48 -1.97 -1.62
CA ALA A 152 -2.02 -0.64 -1.74
C ALA A 152 -3.39 -0.55 -1.07
N VAL A 153 -3.77 0.64 -0.59
CA VAL A 153 -5.05 0.90 0.09
C VAL A 153 -5.53 2.30 -0.22
N ASP A 154 -6.86 2.48 -0.29
CA ASP A 154 -7.47 3.79 -0.48
C ASP A 154 -7.40 4.62 0.81
N GLY A 155 -6.56 5.66 0.80
CA GLY A 155 -6.39 6.58 1.94
C GLY A 155 -7.18 7.88 1.83
N GLY A 156 -7.87 8.11 0.70
CA GLY A 156 -8.54 9.39 0.44
C GLY A 156 -7.57 10.55 0.31
N GLY A 157 -7.98 11.74 0.75
CA GLY A 157 -7.18 12.97 0.63
C GLY A 157 -6.65 13.51 1.97
N SER A 158 -6.66 12.69 3.04
CA SER A 158 -6.37 13.11 4.41
C SER A 158 -4.88 13.26 4.74
N TYR A 159 -3.99 13.07 3.78
CA TYR A 159 -2.52 13.11 3.96
C TYR A 159 -2.01 12.12 5.01
N TRP A 160 -2.66 10.96 5.12
CA TRP A 160 -2.22 9.84 5.96
C TRP A 160 -2.09 10.17 7.44
N HIS A 161 -2.85 11.16 7.93
CA HIS A 161 -2.94 11.51 9.35
C HIS A 161 -4.38 11.88 9.75
N LYS A 162 -4.60 11.99 11.06
CA LYS A 162 -5.91 12.36 11.61
C LYS A 162 -6.27 13.78 11.23
N ARG A 163 -7.51 13.99 10.79
CA ARG A 163 -8.06 15.28 10.41
C ARG A 163 -9.08 15.77 11.44
N ALA A 164 -9.33 17.07 11.46
CA ALA A 164 -10.38 17.66 12.30
C ALA A 164 -11.77 17.09 12.02
N SER A 165 -12.01 16.58 10.80
CA SER A 165 -13.23 15.83 10.44
C SER A 165 -13.41 14.52 11.20
N GLY A 166 -12.36 14.01 11.85
CA GLY A 166 -12.32 12.72 12.51
C GLY A 166 -11.77 11.59 11.62
N GLU A 167 -11.63 11.79 10.31
CA GLU A 167 -11.00 10.80 9.42
C GLU A 167 -9.51 10.67 9.77
N ASP A 168 -9.03 9.42 9.92
CA ASP A 168 -7.63 9.09 10.19
C ASP A 168 -7.17 7.94 9.30
N SER A 169 -6.67 8.26 8.10
CA SER A 169 -6.14 7.26 7.19
C SER A 169 -4.81 6.66 7.67
N GLY A 170 -4.07 7.37 8.52
CA GLY A 170 -2.86 6.81 9.16
C GLY A 170 -3.21 5.72 10.17
N ALA A 171 -4.17 5.96 11.06
CA ALA A 171 -4.67 4.94 11.97
C ALA A 171 -5.31 3.76 11.22
N MET A 172 -6.02 4.00 10.12
CA MET A 172 -6.53 2.95 9.25
C MET A 172 -5.40 2.02 8.77
N VAL A 173 -4.28 2.57 8.27
CA VAL A 173 -3.15 1.74 7.83
C VAL A 173 -2.54 0.96 8.99
N LEU A 174 -2.24 1.64 10.10
CA LEU A 174 -1.48 1.04 11.19
C LEU A 174 -2.30 0.05 12.04
N ASN A 175 -3.60 0.33 12.25
CA ASN A 175 -4.43 -0.38 13.21
C ASN A 175 -5.50 -1.29 12.57
N GLU A 176 -5.80 -1.11 11.27
CA GLU A 176 -6.80 -1.91 10.57
C GLU A 176 -6.19 -2.70 9.40
N LEU A 177 -5.51 -2.02 8.45
CA LEU A 177 -4.90 -2.68 7.30
C LEU A 177 -3.81 -3.68 7.71
N ILE A 178 -2.77 -3.24 8.44
CA ILE A 178 -1.64 -4.12 8.80
C ILE A 178 -2.11 -5.36 9.56
N PRO A 179 -2.98 -5.29 10.59
CA PRO A 179 -3.53 -6.49 11.21
C PRO A 179 -4.33 -7.38 10.26
N MET A 180 -5.14 -6.80 9.37
CA MET A 180 -5.92 -7.53 8.37
C MET A 180 -5.03 -8.33 7.41
N LEU A 181 -3.84 -7.81 7.04
CA LEU A 181 -2.92 -8.48 6.12
C LEU A 181 -2.45 -9.86 6.62
N ASN A 182 -2.43 -10.09 7.93
CA ASN A 182 -2.14 -11.43 8.48
C ASN A 182 -3.20 -12.45 8.03
N THR A 183 -4.48 -12.05 7.96
CA THR A 183 -5.56 -12.93 7.48
C THR A 183 -5.46 -13.19 5.97
N GLN A 184 -4.70 -12.36 5.25
CA GLN A 184 -4.37 -12.53 3.84
C GLN A 184 -3.08 -13.35 3.61
N GLY A 185 -2.52 -13.95 4.67
CA GLY A 185 -1.33 -14.80 4.60
C GLY A 185 -0.02 -14.03 4.40
N LEU A 186 0.05 -12.76 4.84
CA LEU A 186 1.29 -11.98 4.85
C LEU A 186 1.93 -11.97 6.24
N ASP A 187 3.26 -11.93 6.29
CA ASP A 187 4.03 -11.72 7.52
C ASP A 187 4.17 -10.22 7.80
N THR A 188 3.36 -9.70 8.72
CA THR A 188 3.37 -8.29 9.12
C THR A 188 4.24 -7.99 10.35
N SER A 189 5.12 -8.90 10.74
CA SER A 189 6.06 -8.68 11.83
C SER A 189 6.96 -7.46 11.58
N ARG A 190 7.40 -7.28 10.33
CA ARG A 190 8.03 -6.07 9.80
C ARG A 190 7.45 -5.72 8.43
N VAL A 191 7.24 -4.44 8.16
CA VAL A 191 6.72 -3.92 6.90
C VAL A 191 7.62 -2.83 6.36
N ALA A 192 7.61 -2.59 5.05
CA ALA A 192 8.19 -1.38 4.48
C ALA A 192 7.08 -0.45 3.99
N PHE A 193 7.38 0.84 3.89
CA PHE A 193 6.51 1.83 3.29
C PHE A 193 7.13 2.38 2.01
N LEU A 194 6.32 2.53 0.99
CA LEU A 194 6.64 3.18 -0.29
C LEU A 194 5.52 4.17 -0.60
N GLY A 195 5.81 5.32 -1.17
CA GLY A 195 4.75 6.23 -1.58
C GLY A 195 5.23 7.41 -2.40
N TRP A 196 4.29 8.01 -3.14
CA TRP A 196 4.54 9.12 -4.06
C TRP A 196 3.77 10.36 -3.61
N SER A 197 4.40 11.54 -3.67
CA SER A 197 3.74 12.80 -3.33
C SER A 197 3.17 12.80 -1.90
N MET A 198 1.85 12.95 -1.74
CA MET A 198 1.13 12.75 -0.47
C MET A 198 1.49 11.39 0.18
N GLY A 199 1.61 10.33 -0.63
CA GLY A 199 2.01 9.00 -0.16
C GLY A 199 3.48 8.94 0.27
N GLY A 200 4.37 9.69 -0.36
CA GLY A 200 5.78 9.81 0.05
C GLY A 200 5.92 10.48 1.42
N TYR A 201 5.17 11.54 1.66
CA TYR A 201 5.02 12.12 2.99
C TYR A 201 4.44 11.10 3.97
N GLY A 202 3.35 10.40 3.59
CA GLY A 202 2.72 9.36 4.41
C GLY A 202 3.66 8.22 4.77
N ALA A 203 4.52 7.78 3.84
CA ALA A 203 5.51 6.73 4.08
C ALA A 203 6.51 7.12 5.18
N LEU A 204 7.02 8.35 5.15
CA LEU A 204 7.87 8.89 6.22
C LEU A 204 7.13 8.97 7.55
N LEU A 205 5.92 9.52 7.55
CA LEU A 205 5.11 9.70 8.76
C LEU A 205 4.74 8.36 9.40
N LEU A 206 4.19 7.43 8.62
CA LEU A 206 3.72 6.13 9.14
C LEU A 206 4.89 5.22 9.52
N GLY A 207 5.99 5.25 8.75
CA GLY A 207 7.21 4.53 9.11
C GLY A 207 7.79 5.00 10.45
N SER A 208 7.82 6.32 10.67
CA SER A 208 8.24 6.92 11.94
C SER A 208 7.31 6.52 13.10
N ARG A 209 5.99 6.52 12.89
CA ARG A 209 5.00 6.16 13.92
C ARG A 209 5.00 4.68 14.27
N LEU A 210 5.16 3.81 13.28
CA LEU A 210 5.28 2.37 13.50
C LEU A 210 6.59 2.02 14.22
N GLY A 211 7.62 2.83 14.01
CA GLY A 211 8.92 2.74 14.67
C GLY A 211 9.90 1.74 14.03
N PRO A 212 11.20 1.85 14.35
CA PRO A 212 12.26 1.10 13.69
C PRO A 212 12.20 -0.42 13.92
N ALA A 213 11.60 -0.87 15.02
CA ALA A 213 11.46 -2.31 15.30
C ALA A 213 10.55 -3.02 14.29
N ARG A 214 9.53 -2.32 13.78
CA ARG A 214 8.54 -2.87 12.84
C ARG A 214 8.63 -2.31 11.43
N THR A 215 9.34 -1.20 11.22
CA THR A 215 9.57 -0.61 9.90
C THR A 215 10.90 -1.09 9.34
N ALA A 216 10.85 -1.89 8.30
CA ALA A 216 12.04 -2.43 7.64
C ALA A 216 12.73 -1.38 6.77
N ALA A 217 11.96 -0.55 6.08
CA ALA A 217 12.45 0.50 5.21
C ALA A 217 11.34 1.52 4.90
N VAL A 218 11.74 2.73 4.52
CA VAL A 218 10.86 3.77 3.97
C VAL A 218 11.43 4.27 2.64
N CYS A 219 10.61 4.23 1.60
CA CYS A 219 10.93 4.80 0.29
C CYS A 219 9.95 5.94 -0.01
N ALA A 220 10.45 7.18 0.00
CA ALA A 220 9.67 8.39 -0.21
C ALA A 220 10.00 9.01 -1.56
N VAL A 221 9.05 8.99 -2.50
CA VAL A 221 9.24 9.46 -3.86
C VAL A 221 8.52 10.79 -4.05
N SER A 222 9.25 11.82 -4.44
CA SER A 222 8.68 13.18 -4.60
C SER A 222 7.80 13.58 -3.39
N PRO A 223 8.24 13.38 -2.13
CA PRO A 223 7.35 13.50 -0.97
C PRO A 223 6.80 14.93 -0.86
N ALA A 224 5.49 15.05 -0.60
CA ALA A 224 4.83 16.34 -0.42
C ALA A 224 5.25 16.97 0.92
N LEU A 225 6.35 17.68 0.91
CA LEU A 225 6.96 18.32 2.07
C LEU A 225 6.88 19.85 1.97
N TRP A 226 6.69 20.51 3.11
CA TRP A 226 6.66 21.96 3.24
C TRP A 226 7.51 22.41 4.43
N LEU A 227 8.17 23.54 4.27
CA LEU A 227 9.08 24.10 5.28
C LEU A 227 8.38 24.97 6.32
N SER A 228 7.12 25.32 6.06
CA SER A 228 6.30 26.11 6.98
C SER A 228 4.82 25.79 6.78
N PRO A 229 3.98 26.02 7.80
CA PRO A 229 2.54 25.79 7.68
C PRO A 229 1.87 26.67 6.62
N GLY A 230 2.35 27.92 6.44
CA GLY A 230 1.81 28.83 5.44
C GLY A 230 2.12 28.47 3.99
N ALA A 231 3.05 27.54 3.74
CA ALA A 231 3.39 27.06 2.41
C ALA A 231 2.62 25.81 2.00
N THR A 232 1.83 25.21 2.90
CA THR A 232 1.15 23.94 2.64
C THR A 232 0.04 24.09 1.60
N ALA A 233 -0.15 23.06 0.78
CA ALA A 233 -1.26 23.01 -0.15
C ALA A 233 -2.61 23.04 0.60
N PRO A 234 -3.65 23.68 0.03
CA PRO A 234 -4.99 23.66 0.63
C PRO A 234 -5.48 22.25 0.94
N GLY A 235 -5.93 22.03 2.17
CA GLY A 235 -6.43 20.75 2.63
C GLY A 235 -5.35 19.70 2.92
N ALA A 236 -4.06 20.06 2.92
CA ALA A 236 -3.00 19.16 3.38
C ALA A 236 -3.00 19.00 4.91
N PHE A 237 -3.26 20.07 5.62
CA PHE A 237 -3.34 20.13 7.09
C PHE A 237 -4.50 21.02 7.52
N ASP A 238 -4.99 20.86 8.75
CA ASP A 238 -6.09 21.63 9.31
C ASP A 238 -5.63 22.98 9.93
N GLY A 239 -4.33 23.24 9.92
CA GLY A 239 -3.72 24.47 10.43
C GLY A 239 -2.26 24.28 10.82
N ALA A 240 -1.68 25.30 11.44
CA ALA A 240 -0.26 25.30 11.81
C ALA A 240 0.06 24.25 12.88
N ASP A 241 -0.83 24.06 13.85
CA ASP A 241 -0.64 23.07 14.92
C ASP A 241 -0.71 21.65 14.36
N ASP A 242 -1.65 21.38 13.45
CA ASP A 242 -1.77 20.09 12.78
C ASP A 242 -0.53 19.79 11.91
N TRP A 243 -0.04 20.78 11.16
CA TRP A 243 1.21 20.66 10.40
C TRP A 243 2.40 20.37 11.33
N SER A 244 2.51 21.04 12.44
CA SER A 244 3.59 20.85 13.42
C SER A 244 3.54 19.46 14.06
N ALA A 245 2.36 19.01 14.47
CA ALA A 245 2.13 17.70 15.11
C ALA A 245 2.39 16.52 14.15
N ASN A 246 2.25 16.76 12.86
CA ASN A 246 2.44 15.73 11.80
C ASN A 246 3.68 15.98 10.93
N SER A 247 4.58 16.87 11.36
CA SER A 247 5.84 17.11 10.66
C SER A 247 6.74 15.86 10.67
N VAL A 248 7.33 15.55 9.53
CA VAL A 248 8.33 14.47 9.41
C VAL A 248 9.76 14.96 9.64
N PHE A 249 9.95 16.28 9.71
CA PHE A 249 11.26 16.87 10.00
C PHE A 249 11.64 16.63 11.48
N GLY A 250 12.88 16.22 11.70
CA GLY A 250 13.41 16.00 13.06
C GLY A 250 12.82 14.80 13.80
N GLN A 251 12.10 13.90 13.13
CA GLN A 251 11.53 12.69 13.76
C GLN A 251 12.61 11.70 14.17
N PRO A 252 12.82 11.43 15.48
CA PRO A 252 13.95 10.59 15.94
C PRO A 252 13.90 9.16 15.39
N ALA A 253 12.71 8.59 15.19
CA ALA A 253 12.56 7.23 14.68
C ALA A 253 13.16 7.05 13.27
N LEU A 254 13.14 8.09 12.44
CA LEU A 254 13.70 8.05 11.08
C LEU A 254 15.22 7.92 11.08
N ALA A 255 15.90 8.27 12.17
CA ALA A 255 17.35 8.08 12.31
C ALA A 255 17.79 6.61 12.30
N SER A 256 16.90 5.69 12.68
CA SER A 256 17.17 4.26 12.80
C SER A 256 16.45 3.39 11.75
N ILE A 257 15.78 4.01 10.80
CA ILE A 257 15.08 3.32 9.72
C ILE A 257 15.86 3.53 8.41
N PRO A 258 16.15 2.49 7.62
CA PRO A 258 16.67 2.65 6.27
C PRO A 258 15.71 3.50 5.43
N ILE A 259 16.21 4.60 4.87
CA ILE A 259 15.42 5.55 4.07
C ILE A 259 15.99 5.62 2.66
N ARG A 260 15.11 5.65 1.68
CA ARG A 260 15.37 6.03 0.30
C ARG A 260 14.50 7.22 -0.07
N VAL A 261 15.10 8.20 -0.74
CA VAL A 261 14.40 9.39 -1.25
C VAL A 261 14.75 9.58 -2.71
N ASP A 262 13.74 9.57 -3.58
CA ASP A 262 13.89 9.93 -4.98
C ASP A 262 13.02 11.16 -5.29
N CYS A 263 13.61 12.19 -5.92
CA CYS A 263 12.89 13.41 -6.26
C CYS A 263 13.42 14.04 -7.55
N GLY A 264 12.52 14.52 -8.39
CA GLY A 264 12.88 15.20 -9.63
C GLY A 264 13.48 16.59 -9.36
N ASN A 265 14.48 16.99 -10.17
CA ASN A 265 15.11 18.32 -10.03
C ASN A 265 14.16 19.48 -10.37
N SER A 266 13.07 19.19 -11.11
CA SER A 266 12.02 20.16 -11.45
C SER A 266 10.74 19.96 -10.65
N ASP A 267 10.80 19.14 -9.58
CA ASP A 267 9.67 18.88 -8.68
C ASP A 267 9.41 20.10 -7.77
N PRO A 268 8.18 20.54 -7.56
CA PRO A 268 7.87 21.66 -6.65
C PRO A 268 8.29 21.38 -5.20
N PHE A 269 8.40 20.11 -4.79
CA PHE A 269 8.87 19.73 -3.46
C PHE A 269 10.39 19.54 -3.36
N TYR A 270 11.14 19.76 -4.44
CA TYR A 270 12.59 19.55 -4.50
C TYR A 270 13.35 20.26 -3.37
N THR A 271 13.07 21.55 -3.15
CA THR A 271 13.75 22.34 -2.11
C THR A 271 13.47 21.80 -0.71
N ALA A 272 12.22 21.50 -0.39
CA ALA A 272 11.83 20.97 0.92
C ALA A 272 12.40 19.55 1.12
N THR A 273 12.40 18.73 0.07
CA THR A 273 12.98 17.38 0.10
C THR A 273 14.49 17.43 0.32
N ARG A 274 15.21 18.32 -0.33
CA ARG A 274 16.64 18.52 -0.07
C ARG A 274 16.94 18.92 1.38
N GLN A 275 16.14 19.81 1.95
CA GLN A 275 16.31 20.22 3.34
C GLN A 275 15.97 19.07 4.31
N PHE A 276 14.96 18.26 3.99
CA PHE A 276 14.66 17.05 4.75
C PHE A 276 15.85 16.07 4.72
N VAL A 277 16.38 15.76 3.55
CA VAL A 277 17.54 14.86 3.38
C VAL A 277 18.78 15.37 4.14
N ALA A 278 19.03 16.69 4.11
CA ALA A 278 20.14 17.29 4.83
C ALA A 278 20.04 17.22 6.36
N GLN A 279 18.84 17.00 6.91
CA GLN A 279 18.61 16.86 8.35
C GLN A 279 18.67 15.39 8.82
N LEU A 280 18.67 14.42 7.91
CA LEU A 280 18.81 13.01 8.28
C LEU A 280 20.24 12.74 8.79
N PRO A 281 20.38 12.04 9.93
CA PRO A 281 21.68 11.73 10.50
C PRO A 281 22.50 10.76 9.62
N ASN A 282 21.79 9.93 8.84
CA ASN A 282 22.40 9.03 7.88
C ASN A 282 21.94 9.42 6.46
N PRO A 283 22.83 9.52 5.48
CA PRO A 283 22.45 9.79 4.10
C PRO A 283 21.47 8.72 3.59
N PRO A 284 20.31 9.11 3.05
CA PRO A 284 19.37 8.15 2.48
C PRO A 284 19.91 7.58 1.16
N ALA A 285 19.43 6.40 0.77
CA ALA A 285 19.57 5.90 -0.59
C ALA A 285 18.74 6.73 -1.57
N GLY A 286 18.91 6.49 -2.89
CA GLY A 286 18.23 7.24 -3.94
C GLY A 286 18.94 8.56 -4.26
N GLY A 287 18.18 9.59 -4.61
CA GLY A 287 18.76 10.90 -4.91
C GLY A 287 17.86 11.81 -5.74
N PHE A 288 18.48 12.81 -6.33
CA PHE A 288 17.85 13.83 -7.16
C PHE A 288 18.29 13.65 -8.62
N SER A 289 17.33 13.54 -9.52
CA SER A 289 17.59 13.29 -10.93
C SER A 289 16.66 14.14 -11.85
N PRO A 290 16.96 14.26 -13.14
CA PRO A 290 16.07 14.96 -14.07
C PRO A 290 14.65 14.39 -14.03
N GLY A 291 13.65 15.25 -13.82
CA GLY A 291 12.23 14.88 -13.77
C GLY A 291 11.39 15.91 -13.03
N GLY A 292 10.07 15.78 -13.14
CA GLY A 292 9.07 16.61 -12.49
C GLY A 292 8.29 15.86 -11.42
N HIS A 293 7.14 16.40 -11.08
CA HIS A 293 6.18 15.79 -10.12
C HIS A 293 5.11 15.03 -10.90
N ASP A 294 5.46 13.93 -11.53
CA ASP A 294 4.59 13.22 -12.46
C ASP A 294 4.81 11.71 -12.47
N ALA A 295 3.83 11.00 -13.05
CA ALA A 295 3.82 9.56 -13.13
C ALA A 295 4.99 8.98 -13.95
N ALA A 296 5.52 9.72 -14.95
CA ALA A 296 6.64 9.26 -15.76
C ALA A 296 7.91 9.17 -14.91
N PHE A 297 8.17 10.20 -14.10
CA PHE A 297 9.27 10.16 -13.13
C PHE A 297 9.11 9.00 -12.14
N TRP A 298 7.96 8.90 -11.48
CA TRP A 298 7.72 7.87 -10.45
C TRP A 298 7.83 6.46 -11.00
N SER A 299 7.23 6.19 -12.16
CA SER A 299 7.33 4.86 -12.80
C SER A 299 8.77 4.50 -13.19
N SER A 300 9.60 5.49 -13.54
CA SER A 300 11.00 5.26 -13.87
C SER A 300 11.85 4.86 -12.65
N GLN A 301 11.48 5.29 -11.44
CA GLN A 301 12.19 4.97 -10.20
C GLN A 301 11.77 3.61 -9.61
N LEU A 302 10.53 3.16 -9.85
CA LEU A 302 9.91 2.01 -9.20
C LEU A 302 10.77 0.72 -9.22
N PRO A 303 11.42 0.32 -10.33
CA PRO A 303 12.28 -0.88 -10.33
C PRO A 303 13.45 -0.79 -9.36
N GLY A 304 14.08 0.38 -9.27
CA GLY A 304 15.17 0.66 -8.35
C GLY A 304 14.72 0.68 -6.88
N GLU A 305 13.54 1.20 -6.63
CA GLU A 305 12.91 1.26 -5.31
C GLU A 305 12.57 -0.14 -4.78
N LEU A 306 11.91 -0.96 -5.59
CA LEU A 306 11.57 -2.34 -5.24
C LEU A 306 12.81 -3.20 -5.02
N SER A 307 13.84 -3.02 -5.86
CA SER A 307 15.12 -3.74 -5.71
C SER A 307 15.86 -3.35 -4.43
N TRP A 308 15.80 -2.07 -4.03
CA TRP A 308 16.41 -1.59 -2.80
C TRP A 308 15.68 -2.08 -1.55
N ILE A 309 14.33 -2.13 -1.58
CA ILE A 309 13.52 -2.56 -0.43
C ILE A 309 13.66 -4.07 -0.17
N ALA A 310 13.75 -4.91 -1.20
CA ALA A 310 13.69 -6.37 -1.12
C ALA A 310 14.61 -6.98 -0.03
N PRO A 311 15.93 -6.70 0.00
CA PRO A 311 16.82 -7.27 1.02
C PRO A 311 16.53 -6.74 2.43
N LEU A 312 16.02 -5.52 2.58
CA LEU A 312 15.74 -4.90 3.88
C LEU A 312 14.52 -5.52 4.59
N LEU A 313 13.58 -6.10 3.83
CA LEU A 313 12.43 -6.80 4.39
C LEU A 313 12.80 -8.10 5.08
N VAL A 314 13.90 -8.76 4.69
CA VAL A 314 14.32 -10.06 5.23
C VAL A 314 15.49 -9.98 6.19
N ALA A 315 16.05 -8.76 6.36
CA ALA A 315 17.15 -8.46 7.29
C ALA A 315 16.71 -8.53 8.76
#